data_308c7f464d1f69fe895b647216b7ae88
#
_entry.id   308c7f464d1f69fe895b647216b7ae88
#
_cell.length_a   1.000
_cell.length_b   1.000
_cell.length_c   1.000
_cell.angle_alpha   90.00
_cell.angle_beta   90.00
_cell.angle_gamma   90.00
#
_symmetry.space_group_name_H-M   'P 1'
#
loop_
_entity.id
_entity.type
_entity.pdbx_description
1 polymer ?
#
loop_
_entity_poly.entity_id
_entity_poly.type
_entity_poly.pdbx_seq_one_letter_code
_entity_poly.pdbx_strand_id
1 'polypeptide(L)'
;MRRFLRSVAVLVAAAVLPPLTAAHPAGALTLPALSIPGDPRGAALPPFTGRAVAPRPVSVPAVPQHPFMAANGSSNLHGDAYQSDTYEGPGPTGRDLAVRSRLQGGLCGSVTFDSRGRIVTVCMTPGRAPRLMLLDPDDLGAVASLTLPGTAGTSPTEVSGGGYFYLDQLDRAVVPTKDGAIEVVAVRRDTLVPEARHDLTAAIGTSGIVSVLPDWSGGMWFVTDSGVVGVLDPATGAVSTHVLRGETIANSIAVDESGGVFVVSDHALYRFDAPAGGRPVVTWRAAYDRGSRHKPGQLSRGSGTTPTLIGPASGPGGGYVAITDNADPRMKVLVMARGKAGPEKVCEQPVFAPGKSADENSLVAVGGDLIVENNYGYVVEDHALVKGMLGGRQVDTEPGLARVHVDYTARTCSLDWSDSGERVPSVVSKVSLATGLLYTFTHPTADELRSAGGKGATAMPDAWYLTALDVRTGKRVWSRLVGSGPLFNNHYAPVTLGRDGAAYVGVVGGLVRIADS
;
A
#
# COMPACT_ATOMS: atom_id res chain seq x y z
N MET A 1 20.59 -52.81 -3.44
CA MET A 1 20.50 -52.22 -4.78
C MET A 1 20.51 -50.71 -4.63
N ARG A 2 21.65 -50.06 -4.96
CA ARG A 2 21.89 -48.63 -4.86
C ARG A 2 21.28 -47.94 -6.10
N ARG A 3 20.48 -46.88 -5.92
CA ARG A 3 20.12 -45.93 -6.98
C ARG A 3 20.60 -44.54 -6.61
N PHE A 4 21.40 -43.99 -7.49
CA PHE A 4 22.04 -42.69 -7.48
C PHE A 4 21.02 -41.54 -7.50
N LEU A 5 21.10 -40.63 -6.52
CA LEU A 5 20.59 -39.28 -6.67
C LEU A 5 21.69 -38.41 -7.30
N ARG A 6 21.41 -37.88 -8.47
CA ARG A 6 22.24 -36.83 -9.10
C ARG A 6 21.75 -35.47 -8.59
N SER A 7 22.57 -34.89 -7.73
CA SER A 7 22.40 -33.49 -7.34
C SER A 7 22.90 -32.58 -8.47
N VAL A 8 22.03 -31.73 -8.97
CA VAL A 8 22.43 -30.61 -9.85
C VAL A 8 22.76 -29.43 -8.92
N ALA A 9 24.05 -29.18 -8.73
CA ALA A 9 24.54 -27.99 -8.06
C ALA A 9 24.57 -26.83 -9.06
N VAL A 10 23.74 -25.83 -8.82
CA VAL A 10 23.84 -24.53 -9.51
C VAL A 10 24.93 -23.73 -8.79
N LEU A 11 26.08 -23.62 -9.45
CA LEU A 11 27.19 -22.77 -9.00
C LEU A 11 26.79 -21.30 -9.17
N VAL A 12 26.51 -20.63 -8.04
CA VAL A 12 26.55 -19.17 -7.97
C VAL A 12 28.02 -18.81 -7.67
N ALA A 13 28.73 -18.32 -8.68
CA ALA A 13 30.10 -17.83 -8.53
C ALA A 13 30.08 -16.55 -7.67
N ALA A 14 30.45 -16.67 -6.41
CA ALA A 14 30.78 -15.53 -5.57
C ALA A 14 32.19 -15.08 -5.93
N ALA A 15 32.34 -13.97 -6.64
CA ALA A 15 33.60 -13.30 -6.85
C ALA A 15 34.03 -12.65 -5.53
N VAL A 16 35.04 -13.22 -4.89
CA VAL A 16 35.74 -12.62 -3.74
C VAL A 16 36.69 -11.57 -4.30
N LEU A 17 36.41 -10.29 -4.06
CA LEU A 17 37.33 -9.18 -4.33
C LEU A 17 38.17 -8.90 -3.09
N PRO A 18 39.47 -8.60 -3.24
CA PRO A 18 40.36 -8.25 -2.11
C PRO A 18 40.04 -6.84 -1.60
N PRO A 19 40.48 -6.49 -0.34
CA PRO A 19 40.23 -5.18 0.24
C PRO A 19 41.10 -4.12 -0.45
N LEU A 20 40.44 -3.16 -1.11
CA LEU A 20 41.07 -1.95 -1.63
C LEU A 20 40.91 -0.81 -0.63
N THR A 21 41.99 -0.46 0.02
CA THR A 21 42.21 0.82 0.71
C THR A 21 42.59 1.86 -0.34
N ALA A 22 41.72 2.80 -0.65
CA ALA A 22 42.02 4.18 -1.08
C ALA A 22 40.73 4.86 -1.54
N ALA A 23 40.43 6.00 -0.92
CA ALA A 23 39.31 6.87 -1.33
C ALA A 23 39.60 7.48 -2.70
N HIS A 24 38.80 7.08 -3.67
CA HIS A 24 38.62 7.81 -4.94
C HIS A 24 37.14 8.19 -5.05
N PRO A 25 36.79 9.36 -5.62
CA PRO A 25 35.38 9.67 -5.87
C PRO A 25 34.84 8.62 -6.85
N ALA A 26 33.94 7.79 -6.35
CA ALA A 26 33.32 6.74 -7.13
C ALA A 26 32.43 7.41 -8.21
N GLY A 27 32.89 7.42 -9.44
CA GLY A 27 31.99 7.53 -10.56
C GLY A 27 30.96 6.39 -10.46
N ALA A 28 29.70 6.73 -10.39
CA ALA A 28 28.62 5.76 -10.31
C ALA A 28 28.73 4.81 -11.52
N LEU A 29 29.12 3.56 -11.28
CA LEU A 29 28.97 2.49 -12.26
C LEU A 29 27.45 2.31 -12.45
N THR A 30 26.93 2.92 -13.49
CA THR A 30 25.56 2.68 -13.95
C THR A 30 25.51 1.25 -14.49
N LEU A 31 25.10 0.32 -13.63
CA LEU A 31 24.73 -1.02 -14.12
C LEU A 31 23.62 -0.85 -15.16
N PRO A 32 23.67 -1.62 -16.28
CA PRO A 32 22.63 -1.55 -17.29
C PRO A 32 21.26 -1.77 -16.63
N ALA A 33 20.27 -1.00 -17.07
CA ALA A 33 18.90 -1.10 -16.57
C ALA A 33 18.35 -2.48 -16.91
N LEU A 34 18.26 -3.36 -15.91
CA LEU A 34 17.68 -4.69 -16.06
C LEU A 34 16.17 -4.60 -15.86
N SER A 35 15.42 -4.95 -16.89
CA SER A 35 13.97 -5.15 -16.78
C SER A 35 13.67 -6.36 -15.90
N ILE A 36 12.51 -6.37 -15.25
CA ILE A 36 12.05 -7.53 -14.50
C ILE A 36 11.83 -8.69 -15.48
N PRO A 37 12.46 -9.85 -15.28
CA PRO A 37 12.25 -11.00 -16.16
C PRO A 37 10.83 -11.55 -15.97
N GLY A 38 10.11 -11.68 -17.06
CA GLY A 38 8.77 -12.28 -17.12
C GLY A 38 8.77 -13.71 -17.63
N ASP A 39 7.63 -14.38 -17.49
CA ASP A 39 7.39 -15.66 -18.15
C ASP A 39 7.24 -15.43 -19.66
N PRO A 40 8.09 -16.04 -20.52
CA PRO A 40 8.05 -15.83 -21.96
C PRO A 40 6.71 -16.24 -22.61
N ARG A 41 5.92 -17.11 -21.97
CA ARG A 41 4.56 -17.45 -22.41
C ARG A 41 3.61 -16.25 -22.34
N GLY A 42 3.94 -15.23 -21.53
CA GLY A 42 3.20 -13.97 -21.46
C GLY A 42 3.10 -13.22 -22.80
N ALA A 43 4.02 -13.46 -23.74
CA ALA A 43 3.99 -12.86 -25.06
C ALA A 43 2.74 -13.28 -25.89
N ALA A 44 2.09 -14.39 -25.55
CA ALA A 44 0.86 -14.86 -26.20
C ALA A 44 -0.43 -14.26 -25.60
N LEU A 45 -0.32 -13.47 -24.51
CA LEU A 45 -1.45 -12.86 -23.84
C LEU A 45 -1.86 -11.55 -24.51
N PRO A 46 -3.15 -11.16 -24.41
CA PRO A 46 -3.58 -9.86 -24.90
C PRO A 46 -2.83 -8.73 -24.20
N PRO A 47 -2.05 -7.90 -24.91
CA PRO A 47 -1.27 -6.83 -24.29
C PRO A 47 -2.16 -5.67 -23.79
N PHE A 48 -3.31 -5.50 -24.40
CA PHE A 48 -4.29 -4.47 -24.08
C PHE A 48 -5.70 -4.94 -24.46
N THR A 49 -6.67 -4.61 -23.60
CA THR A 49 -8.10 -4.82 -23.86
C THR A 49 -8.87 -3.56 -23.48
N GLY A 50 -9.99 -3.30 -24.15
CA GLY A 50 -10.77 -2.09 -23.95
C GLY A 50 -10.37 -0.98 -24.93
N ARG A 51 -10.51 0.27 -24.51
CA ARG A 51 -10.23 1.46 -25.33
C ARG A 51 -9.76 2.63 -24.49
N ALA A 52 -8.94 3.49 -25.08
CA ALA A 52 -8.61 4.78 -24.50
C ALA A 52 -9.87 5.65 -24.32
N VAL A 53 -9.89 6.46 -23.28
CA VAL A 53 -11.02 7.33 -22.95
C VAL A 53 -10.56 8.77 -22.75
N ALA A 54 -11.47 9.70 -23.03
CA ALA A 54 -11.28 11.09 -22.60
C ALA A 54 -11.50 11.19 -21.08
N PRO A 55 -10.72 12.02 -20.39
CA PRO A 55 -10.94 12.32 -18.98
C PRO A 55 -12.37 12.80 -18.70
N ARG A 56 -12.94 12.30 -17.60
CA ARG A 56 -14.25 12.72 -17.09
C ARG A 56 -14.11 13.07 -15.60
N PRO A 57 -13.66 14.29 -15.27
CA PRO A 57 -13.34 14.67 -13.91
C PRO A 57 -14.48 14.46 -12.92
N VAL A 58 -14.10 14.09 -11.69
CA VAL A 58 -15.00 14.01 -10.53
C VAL A 58 -14.67 15.15 -9.59
N SER A 59 -15.68 15.94 -9.23
CA SER A 59 -15.51 17.03 -8.28
C SER A 59 -15.96 16.57 -6.89
N VAL A 60 -15.06 16.60 -5.95
CA VAL A 60 -15.30 16.30 -4.54
C VAL A 60 -14.59 17.34 -3.66
N PRO A 61 -15.00 17.53 -2.40
CA PRO A 61 -14.23 18.37 -1.48
C PRO A 61 -12.78 17.85 -1.35
N ALA A 62 -11.82 18.77 -1.41
CA ALA A 62 -10.41 18.43 -1.25
C ALA A 62 -10.12 17.94 0.18
N VAL A 63 -9.20 16.99 0.31
CA VAL A 63 -8.64 16.60 1.60
C VAL A 63 -7.78 17.76 2.12
N PRO A 64 -7.91 18.17 3.40
CA PRO A 64 -7.07 19.23 3.96
C PRO A 64 -5.58 18.90 3.81
N GLN A 65 -4.79 19.86 3.33
CA GLN A 65 -3.34 19.70 3.25
C GLN A 65 -2.74 19.70 4.66
N HIS A 66 -2.02 18.64 4.98
CA HIS A 66 -1.35 18.51 6.27
C HIS A 66 -0.12 19.43 6.35
N PRO A 67 0.05 20.25 7.42
CA PRO A 67 1.14 21.24 7.48
C PRO A 67 2.54 20.64 7.59
N PHE A 68 2.66 19.40 8.08
CA PHE A 68 3.94 18.70 8.29
C PHE A 68 4.19 17.53 7.32
N MET A 69 3.39 17.41 6.28
CA MET A 69 3.57 16.37 5.24
C MET A 69 3.80 17.03 3.87
N ALA A 70 4.42 16.32 2.97
CA ALA A 70 4.50 16.69 1.57
C ALA A 70 3.09 16.87 0.98
N ALA A 71 3.00 17.45 -0.21
CA ALA A 71 1.73 17.71 -0.86
C ALA A 71 0.86 16.45 -0.96
N ASN A 72 -0.45 16.60 -0.80
CA ASN A 72 -1.41 15.53 -1.02
C ASN A 72 -1.17 14.85 -2.37
N GLY A 73 -1.29 13.52 -2.43
CA GLY A 73 -0.91 12.69 -3.56
C GLY A 73 0.58 12.35 -3.65
N SER A 74 1.41 12.85 -2.71
CA SER A 74 2.87 12.61 -2.73
C SER A 74 3.45 12.26 -1.37
N SER A 75 2.65 12.30 -0.30
CA SER A 75 3.19 12.30 1.06
C SER A 75 3.44 10.91 1.64
N ASN A 76 2.61 9.93 1.35
CA ASN A 76 2.71 8.58 1.87
C ASN A 76 2.08 7.56 0.91
N LEU A 77 2.03 6.29 1.30
CA LEU A 77 1.45 5.19 0.55
C LEU A 77 -0.01 5.45 0.12
N HIS A 78 -0.79 6.15 0.96
CA HIS A 78 -2.20 6.47 0.70
C HIS A 78 -2.42 7.86 0.10
N GLY A 79 -1.34 8.60 -0.13
CA GLY A 79 -1.33 9.90 -0.78
C GLY A 79 -1.53 11.10 0.15
N ASP A 80 -2.22 10.96 1.28
CA ASP A 80 -2.53 12.06 2.20
C ASP A 80 -2.73 11.60 3.65
N ALA A 81 -2.98 12.54 4.56
CA ALA A 81 -3.17 12.28 5.98
C ALA A 81 -4.50 11.57 6.31
N TYR A 82 -5.51 11.70 5.46
CA TYR A 82 -6.82 11.04 5.58
C TYR A 82 -6.79 9.59 5.10
N GLN A 83 -5.70 9.18 4.46
CA GLN A 83 -5.54 7.86 3.83
C GLN A 83 -6.62 7.63 2.76
N SER A 84 -6.84 8.66 1.93
CA SER A 84 -7.97 8.69 1.00
C SER A 84 -7.79 7.79 -0.22
N ASP A 85 -6.54 7.49 -0.59
CA ASP A 85 -6.21 6.74 -1.81
C ASP A 85 -6.72 7.40 -3.09
N THR A 86 -6.95 8.72 -3.05
CA THR A 86 -7.50 9.53 -4.13
C THR A 86 -6.57 10.67 -4.49
N TYR A 87 -6.36 10.87 -5.78
CA TYR A 87 -5.43 11.84 -6.35
C TYR A 87 -6.20 12.89 -7.15
N GLU A 88 -5.87 14.17 -6.94
CA GLU A 88 -6.41 15.27 -7.75
C GLU A 88 -5.83 15.25 -9.18
N GLY A 89 -4.58 14.79 -9.32
CA GLY A 89 -3.84 14.73 -10.57
C GLY A 89 -4.33 13.67 -11.56
N PRO A 90 -3.78 13.69 -12.78
CA PRO A 90 -4.13 12.73 -13.83
C PRO A 90 -3.62 11.32 -13.52
N GLY A 91 -4.12 10.38 -14.31
CA GLY A 91 -3.63 9.01 -14.42
C GLY A 91 -3.74 8.54 -15.86
N PRO A 92 -3.23 7.35 -16.23
CA PRO A 92 -3.26 6.86 -17.60
C PRO A 92 -4.69 6.75 -18.15
N THR A 93 -4.90 7.22 -19.39
CA THR A 93 -6.21 7.19 -20.05
C THR A 93 -6.39 6.01 -21.01
N GLY A 94 -5.35 5.21 -21.19
CA GLY A 94 -5.36 4.05 -22.09
C GLY A 94 -4.81 4.36 -23.50
N ARG A 95 -4.21 5.53 -23.70
CA ARG A 95 -3.68 5.94 -25.01
C ARG A 95 -2.26 5.38 -25.18
N ASP A 96 -2.13 4.41 -26.09
CA ASP A 96 -0.83 3.81 -26.46
C ASP A 96 0.08 3.48 -25.26
N LEU A 97 -0.50 2.83 -24.23
CA LEU A 97 0.14 2.60 -22.94
C LEU A 97 1.51 1.94 -23.07
N ALA A 98 2.55 2.65 -22.67
CA ALA A 98 3.88 2.13 -22.48
C ALA A 98 4.03 1.51 -21.09
N VAL A 99 4.65 0.34 -21.01
CA VAL A 99 5.01 -0.33 -19.75
C VAL A 99 6.52 -0.39 -19.64
N ARG A 100 7.03 0.07 -18.52
CA ARG A 100 8.45 -0.05 -18.17
C ARG A 100 8.59 -0.72 -16.81
N SER A 101 9.47 -1.69 -16.72
CA SER A 101 9.78 -2.36 -15.46
C SER A 101 11.27 -2.28 -15.17
N ARG A 102 11.63 -2.20 -13.88
CA ARG A 102 13.04 -2.23 -13.48
C ARG A 102 13.24 -3.12 -12.25
N LEU A 103 14.21 -4.02 -12.37
CA LEU A 103 14.64 -4.85 -11.26
C LEU A 103 15.32 -3.99 -10.20
N GLN A 104 14.76 -3.97 -8.98
CA GLN A 104 15.29 -3.21 -7.86
C GLN A 104 15.90 -4.11 -6.76
N GLY A 105 15.85 -5.43 -6.96
CA GLY A 105 16.37 -6.41 -6.01
C GLY A 105 15.49 -6.55 -4.76
N GLY A 106 14.20 -6.31 -4.87
CA GLY A 106 13.21 -6.47 -3.82
C GLY A 106 11.92 -5.73 -4.12
N LEU A 107 10.87 -5.99 -3.33
CA LEU A 107 9.58 -5.31 -3.40
C LEU A 107 9.73 -3.85 -2.97
N CYS A 108 9.43 -2.89 -3.85
CA CYS A 108 9.35 -1.46 -3.53
C CYS A 108 7.90 -1.12 -3.14
N GLY A 109 7.53 -1.42 -1.90
CA GLY A 109 6.13 -1.51 -1.46
C GLY A 109 5.40 -0.17 -1.31
N SER A 110 6.11 0.92 -1.06
CA SER A 110 5.52 2.26 -0.91
C SER A 110 6.21 3.22 -1.85
N VAL A 111 5.45 3.89 -2.68
CA VAL A 111 5.95 4.88 -3.64
C VAL A 111 5.41 6.25 -3.26
N THR A 112 6.30 7.22 -3.10
CA THR A 112 6.01 8.64 -2.89
C THR A 112 6.80 9.50 -3.86
N PHE A 113 6.51 10.79 -3.93
CA PHE A 113 7.24 11.70 -4.82
C PHE A 113 7.74 12.92 -4.06
N ASP A 114 9.01 13.25 -4.23
CA ASP A 114 9.55 14.50 -3.72
C ASP A 114 9.00 15.72 -4.50
N SER A 115 9.33 16.93 -4.06
CA SER A 115 8.86 18.17 -4.68
C SER A 115 9.30 18.33 -6.15
N ARG A 116 10.30 17.56 -6.58
CA ARG A 116 10.81 17.52 -7.96
C ARG A 116 10.17 16.41 -8.81
N GLY A 117 9.26 15.63 -8.24
CA GLY A 117 8.59 14.52 -8.92
C GLY A 117 9.42 13.24 -9.01
N ARG A 118 10.54 13.13 -8.31
CA ARG A 118 11.33 11.90 -8.25
C ARG A 118 10.71 10.92 -7.26
N ILE A 119 10.88 9.64 -7.53
CA ILE A 119 10.32 8.58 -6.69
C ILE A 119 11.19 8.41 -5.44
N VAL A 120 10.54 8.47 -4.28
CA VAL A 120 11.11 8.06 -3.00
C VAL A 120 10.38 6.80 -2.55
N THR A 121 11.11 5.71 -2.30
CA THR A 121 10.52 4.41 -1.98
C THR A 121 11.40 3.60 -1.05
N VAL A 122 10.80 2.72 -0.26
CA VAL A 122 11.54 1.71 0.51
C VAL A 122 11.40 0.36 -0.20
N CYS A 123 12.53 -0.22 -0.60
CA CYS A 123 12.58 -1.53 -1.22
C CYS A 123 13.06 -2.57 -0.22
N MET A 124 12.29 -3.64 -0.05
CA MET A 124 12.51 -4.71 0.92
C MET A 124 12.86 -6.02 0.23
N THR A 125 13.89 -6.67 0.71
CA THR A 125 14.30 -8.01 0.28
C THR A 125 14.29 -8.92 1.51
N PRO A 126 13.56 -10.04 1.51
CA PRO A 126 13.53 -10.96 2.65
C PRO A 126 14.94 -11.32 3.15
N GLY A 127 15.14 -11.24 4.47
CA GLY A 127 16.42 -11.53 5.12
C GLY A 127 17.55 -10.52 4.89
N ARG A 128 17.25 -9.35 4.30
CA ARG A 128 18.22 -8.26 4.08
C ARG A 128 17.75 -6.95 4.72
N ALA A 129 18.68 -6.03 4.91
CA ALA A 129 18.35 -4.68 5.34
C ALA A 129 17.50 -3.96 4.28
N PRO A 130 16.40 -3.28 4.67
CA PRO A 130 15.63 -2.45 3.75
C PRO A 130 16.46 -1.31 3.18
N ARG A 131 16.09 -0.81 2.01
CA ARG A 131 16.78 0.31 1.38
C ARG A 131 15.81 1.43 1.05
N LEU A 132 16.08 2.63 1.55
CA LEU A 132 15.44 3.84 1.07
C LEU A 132 16.10 4.21 -0.26
N MET A 133 15.32 4.42 -1.30
CA MET A 133 15.79 4.69 -2.65
C MET A 133 15.18 5.96 -3.20
N LEU A 134 16.00 6.74 -3.91
CA LEU A 134 15.60 7.85 -4.76
C LEU A 134 15.74 7.39 -6.21
N LEU A 135 14.64 7.39 -6.96
CA LEU A 135 14.62 6.88 -8.32
C LEU A 135 14.18 7.98 -9.30
N ASP A 136 14.69 7.90 -10.51
CA ASP A 136 14.20 8.66 -11.65
C ASP A 136 12.82 8.12 -12.08
N PRO A 137 11.78 8.95 -12.22
CA PRO A 137 10.44 8.48 -12.58
C PRO A 137 10.34 7.97 -14.01
N ASP A 138 11.20 8.42 -14.93
CA ASP A 138 11.10 8.06 -16.35
C ASP A 138 11.68 6.67 -16.64
N ASP A 139 12.87 6.37 -16.09
CA ASP A 139 13.57 5.11 -16.36
C ASP A 139 13.63 4.17 -15.16
N LEU A 140 13.09 4.60 -13.99
CA LEU A 140 13.12 3.90 -12.72
C LEU A 140 14.55 3.65 -12.21
N GLY A 141 15.51 4.42 -12.68
CA GLY A 141 16.92 4.34 -12.31
C GLY A 141 17.19 4.84 -10.90
N ALA A 142 18.06 4.16 -10.18
CA ALA A 142 18.49 4.62 -8.87
C ALA A 142 19.38 5.86 -9.01
N VAL A 143 18.91 6.98 -8.47
CA VAL A 143 19.69 8.22 -8.30
C VAL A 143 20.52 8.12 -7.00
N ALA A 144 19.89 7.63 -5.92
CA ALA A 144 20.55 7.39 -4.65
C ALA A 144 19.92 6.19 -3.92
N SER A 145 20.68 5.57 -3.04
CA SER A 145 20.23 4.49 -2.17
C SER A 145 20.89 4.58 -0.80
N LEU A 146 20.08 4.41 0.25
CA LEU A 146 20.53 4.37 1.63
C LEU A 146 20.04 3.07 2.28
N THR A 147 20.96 2.27 2.83
CA THR A 147 20.61 1.09 3.62
C THR A 147 20.07 1.54 4.96
N LEU A 148 18.86 1.07 5.31
CA LEU A 148 18.23 1.37 6.60
C LEU A 148 18.68 0.35 7.66
N PRO A 149 18.71 0.74 8.93
CA PRO A 149 19.05 -0.17 10.03
C PRO A 149 18.05 -1.33 10.18
N GLY A 150 18.56 -2.44 10.72
CA GLY A 150 17.80 -3.66 10.93
C GLY A 150 17.71 -4.55 9.69
N THR A 151 17.11 -5.71 9.84
CA THR A 151 16.96 -6.71 8.77
C THR A 151 15.48 -7.00 8.56
N ALA A 152 15.02 -6.94 7.33
CA ALA A 152 13.66 -7.37 6.98
C ALA A 152 13.48 -8.85 7.38
N GLY A 153 12.30 -9.20 7.87
CA GLY A 153 11.97 -10.58 8.16
C GLY A 153 12.13 -11.49 6.95
N THR A 154 12.13 -12.76 7.19
CA THR A 154 12.22 -13.76 6.11
C THR A 154 10.85 -14.05 5.47
N SER A 155 9.76 -13.63 6.14
CA SER A 155 8.41 -13.74 5.58
C SER A 155 8.17 -12.65 4.54
N PRO A 156 7.66 -13.00 3.35
CA PRO A 156 7.26 -12.02 2.35
C PRO A 156 6.05 -11.18 2.79
N THR A 157 5.33 -11.59 3.83
CA THR A 157 4.17 -10.86 4.39
C THR A 157 4.56 -9.78 5.39
N GLU A 158 5.84 -9.73 5.79
CA GLU A 158 6.31 -8.77 6.76
C GLU A 158 6.64 -7.43 6.11
N VAL A 159 5.74 -6.47 6.22
CA VAL A 159 5.86 -5.11 5.66
C VAL A 159 6.35 -4.08 6.67
N SER A 160 6.60 -4.47 7.93
CA SER A 160 7.14 -3.57 8.95
C SER A 160 8.59 -3.15 8.63
N GLY A 161 9.01 -1.98 9.10
CA GLY A 161 10.35 -1.45 8.87
C GLY A 161 10.50 -0.68 7.56
N GLY A 162 9.62 0.30 7.33
CA GLY A 162 9.67 1.24 6.23
C GLY A 162 8.50 1.13 5.24
N GLY A 163 7.59 0.18 5.38
CA GLY A 163 6.42 0.07 4.52
C GLY A 163 5.48 1.29 4.62
N TYR A 164 5.26 1.78 5.83
CA TYR A 164 4.43 2.95 6.11
C TYR A 164 5.28 4.14 6.57
N PHE A 165 6.11 4.67 5.68
CA PHE A 165 6.83 5.92 5.88
C PHE A 165 6.06 7.10 5.25
N TYR A 166 6.45 8.33 5.56
CA TYR A 166 5.93 9.52 4.89
C TYR A 166 7.05 10.48 4.48
N LEU A 167 6.76 11.33 3.49
CA LEU A 167 7.56 12.51 3.20
C LEU A 167 6.98 13.71 3.95
N ASP A 168 7.84 14.46 4.62
CA ASP A 168 7.46 15.71 5.24
C ASP A 168 7.50 16.90 4.26
N GLN A 169 7.06 18.07 4.72
CA GLN A 169 6.98 19.30 3.93
C GLN A 169 8.35 19.86 3.47
N LEU A 170 9.45 19.26 3.91
CA LEU A 170 10.83 19.61 3.54
C LEU A 170 11.50 18.56 2.66
N ASP A 171 10.72 17.66 2.07
CA ASP A 171 11.21 16.49 1.32
C ASP A 171 12.13 15.59 2.17
N ARG A 172 11.80 15.37 3.45
CA ARG A 172 12.50 14.38 4.26
C ARG A 172 11.65 13.13 4.38
N ALA A 173 12.26 11.98 4.17
CA ALA A 173 11.62 10.69 4.44
C ALA A 173 11.71 10.40 5.94
N VAL A 174 10.56 10.26 6.59
CA VAL A 174 10.43 9.86 8.00
C VAL A 174 10.07 8.39 8.01
N VAL A 175 11.05 7.55 8.33
CA VAL A 175 11.01 6.10 8.08
C VAL A 175 11.11 5.33 9.39
N PRO A 176 10.11 4.50 9.74
CA PRO A 176 10.25 3.55 10.82
C PRO A 176 11.23 2.44 10.42
N THR A 177 12.12 2.06 11.31
CA THR A 177 13.16 1.05 11.04
C THR A 177 12.95 -0.23 11.85
N LYS A 178 13.52 -1.33 11.37
CA LYS A 178 13.40 -2.66 11.98
C LYS A 178 14.04 -2.79 13.34
N ASP A 179 14.97 -1.92 13.67
CA ASP A 179 15.68 -1.90 14.96
C ASP A 179 15.01 -0.97 15.99
N GLY A 180 13.76 -0.56 15.75
CA GLY A 180 12.94 0.17 16.71
C GLY A 180 13.22 1.67 16.77
N ALA A 181 13.64 2.28 15.66
CA ALA A 181 13.85 3.72 15.57
C ALA A 181 13.03 4.37 14.45
N ILE A 182 12.96 5.70 14.49
CA ILE A 182 12.47 6.53 13.37
C ILE A 182 13.67 7.29 12.82
N GLU A 183 13.98 7.05 11.54
CA GLU A 183 15.00 7.78 10.79
C GLU A 183 14.37 8.96 10.04
N VAL A 184 15.01 10.12 10.09
CA VAL A 184 14.66 11.29 9.29
C VAL A 184 15.76 11.50 8.26
N VAL A 185 15.45 11.29 6.98
CA VAL A 185 16.41 11.30 5.88
C VAL A 185 16.05 12.37 4.87
N ALA A 186 16.88 13.37 4.71
CA ALA A 186 16.67 14.42 3.70
C ALA A 186 16.93 13.89 2.29
N VAL A 187 15.98 14.16 1.41
CA VAL A 187 16.10 13.87 -0.03
C VAL A 187 16.75 15.08 -0.71
N ARG A 188 18.02 14.96 -1.05
CA ARG A 188 18.78 16.02 -1.73
C ARG A 188 18.78 15.79 -3.25
N ARG A 189 19.57 16.59 -3.98
CA ARG A 189 19.60 16.52 -5.43
C ARG A 189 19.92 15.11 -5.97
N ASP A 190 20.95 14.49 -5.42
CA ASP A 190 21.50 13.19 -5.88
C ASP A 190 21.95 12.29 -4.72
N THR A 191 21.52 12.61 -3.49
CA THR A 191 21.89 11.89 -2.28
C THR A 191 20.74 11.81 -1.30
N LEU A 192 20.80 10.81 -0.42
CA LEU A 192 19.95 10.63 0.75
C LEU A 192 20.80 10.86 2.00
N VAL A 193 20.45 11.86 2.80
CA VAL A 193 21.27 12.30 3.94
C VAL A 193 20.50 12.08 5.24
N PRO A 194 20.91 11.14 6.11
CA PRO A 194 20.35 11.03 7.46
C PRO A 194 20.54 12.34 8.23
N GLU A 195 19.47 12.90 8.78
CA GLU A 195 19.49 14.15 9.57
C GLU A 195 19.20 13.92 11.04
N ALA A 196 18.31 12.97 11.36
CA ALA A 196 17.99 12.61 12.73
C ALA A 196 17.63 11.12 12.85
N ARG A 197 17.89 10.57 14.04
CA ARG A 197 17.46 9.25 14.44
C ARG A 197 16.87 9.32 15.85
N HIS A 198 15.67 8.83 15.98
CA HIS A 198 14.97 8.73 17.27
C HIS A 198 14.84 7.26 17.66
N ASP A 199 15.64 6.82 18.62
CA ASP A 199 15.60 5.47 19.18
C ASP A 199 14.40 5.35 20.13
N LEU A 200 13.47 4.45 19.83
CA LEU A 200 12.26 4.22 20.61
C LEU A 200 12.32 2.92 21.42
N THR A 201 13.43 2.18 21.38
CA THR A 201 13.58 0.85 22.01
C THR A 201 13.26 0.85 23.51
N ALA A 202 13.60 1.92 24.23
CA ALA A 202 13.25 2.08 25.63
C ALA A 202 11.74 2.18 25.89
N ALA A 203 10.97 2.67 24.90
CA ALA A 203 9.52 2.86 25.01
C ALA A 203 8.71 1.69 24.46
N ILE A 204 9.25 0.97 23.45
CA ILE A 204 8.52 -0.08 22.73
C ILE A 204 9.09 -1.50 22.97
N GLY A 205 10.25 -1.63 23.61
CA GLY A 205 10.94 -2.91 23.79
C GLY A 205 11.39 -3.50 22.44
N THR A 206 11.02 -4.75 22.19
CA THR A 206 11.35 -5.48 20.95
C THR A 206 10.26 -5.40 19.87
N SER A 207 9.24 -4.56 20.06
CA SER A 207 8.13 -4.42 19.13
C SER A 207 8.56 -3.74 17.83
N GLY A 208 8.05 -4.19 16.70
CA GLY A 208 8.28 -3.56 15.40
C GLY A 208 7.39 -2.32 15.22
N ILE A 209 7.97 -1.21 14.76
CA ILE A 209 7.20 -0.03 14.40
C ILE A 209 6.52 -0.30 13.06
N VAL A 210 5.19 -0.25 13.03
CA VAL A 210 4.38 -0.49 11.82
C VAL A 210 4.28 0.78 10.99
N SER A 211 3.91 1.91 11.62
CA SER A 211 3.64 3.16 10.92
C SER A 211 4.05 4.36 11.75
N VAL A 212 4.36 5.46 11.06
CA VAL A 212 4.60 6.78 11.65
C VAL A 212 3.92 7.84 10.79
N LEU A 213 3.15 8.77 11.43
CA LEU A 213 2.59 9.96 10.80
C LEU A 213 2.63 11.13 11.78
N PRO A 214 2.75 12.39 11.29
CA PRO A 214 2.66 13.56 12.14
C PRO A 214 1.21 13.90 12.46
N ASP A 215 0.94 14.45 13.65
CA ASP A 215 -0.31 15.16 13.88
C ASP A 215 -0.23 16.62 13.40
N TRP A 216 -1.35 17.34 13.44
CA TRP A 216 -1.40 18.75 13.03
C TRP A 216 -0.60 19.72 13.92
N SER A 217 -0.04 19.24 15.04
CA SER A 217 0.88 19.97 15.92
C SER A 217 2.35 19.67 15.66
N GLY A 218 2.64 18.68 14.82
CA GLY A 218 3.99 18.23 14.47
C GLY A 218 4.53 17.11 15.36
N GLY A 219 3.74 16.58 16.29
CA GLY A 219 4.08 15.37 17.04
C GLY A 219 4.10 14.16 16.12
N MET A 220 5.16 13.34 16.16
CA MET A 220 5.27 12.12 15.36
C MET A 220 4.57 10.96 16.08
N TRP A 221 3.39 10.60 15.63
CA TRP A 221 2.67 9.44 16.14
C TRP A 221 3.16 8.17 15.47
N PHE A 222 3.30 7.12 16.27
CA PHE A 222 3.72 5.81 15.80
C PHE A 222 2.88 4.71 16.43
N VAL A 223 2.77 3.59 15.73
CA VAL A 223 2.13 2.37 16.23
C VAL A 223 3.06 1.18 16.03
N THR A 224 2.94 0.20 16.92
CA THR A 224 3.71 -1.05 16.84
C THR A 224 2.82 -2.26 16.65
N ASP A 225 3.39 -3.32 16.12
CA ASP A 225 2.74 -4.62 15.92
C ASP A 225 2.16 -5.23 17.21
N SER A 226 2.72 -4.91 18.37
CA SER A 226 2.29 -5.37 19.69
C SER A 226 1.30 -4.43 20.40
N GLY A 227 0.67 -3.48 19.68
CA GLY A 227 -0.38 -2.62 20.21
C GLY A 227 0.12 -1.42 21.03
N VAL A 228 1.37 -0.99 20.87
CA VAL A 228 1.84 0.29 21.43
C VAL A 228 1.44 1.42 20.49
N VAL A 229 0.76 2.43 21.02
CA VAL A 229 0.46 3.70 20.34
C VAL A 229 1.27 4.78 21.04
N GLY A 230 2.11 5.50 20.34
CA GLY A 230 2.99 6.50 20.91
C GLY A 230 3.04 7.79 20.15
N VAL A 231 3.51 8.83 20.82
CA VAL A 231 3.85 10.12 20.22
C VAL A 231 5.25 10.52 20.64
N LEU A 232 6.05 10.92 19.68
CA LEU A 232 7.39 11.48 19.83
C LEU A 232 7.31 12.98 19.53
N ASP A 233 7.81 13.80 20.43
CA ASP A 233 8.11 15.20 20.14
C ASP A 233 9.48 15.26 19.44
N PRO A 234 9.54 15.61 18.15
CA PRO A 234 10.79 15.61 17.41
C PRO A 234 11.78 16.70 17.85
N ALA A 235 11.30 17.75 18.53
CA ALA A 235 12.15 18.85 19.00
C ALA A 235 12.89 18.51 20.30
N THR A 236 12.26 17.76 21.19
CA THR A 236 12.82 17.40 22.51
C THR A 236 13.29 15.94 22.60
N GLY A 237 12.83 15.08 21.69
CA GLY A 237 13.01 13.64 21.76
C GLY A 237 12.13 12.95 22.82
N ALA A 238 11.21 13.66 23.45
CA ALA A 238 10.31 13.10 24.46
C ALA A 238 9.34 12.11 23.83
N VAL A 239 9.19 10.93 24.42
CA VAL A 239 8.30 9.86 23.96
C VAL A 239 7.27 9.56 25.03
N SER A 240 6.00 9.49 24.63
CA SER A 240 4.90 9.05 25.47
C SER A 240 4.11 7.96 24.79
N THR A 241 3.66 6.94 25.54
CA THR A 241 2.99 5.77 24.99
C THR A 241 1.71 5.39 25.72
N HIS A 242 0.82 4.72 24.99
CA HIS A 242 -0.34 4.00 25.48
C HIS A 242 -0.28 2.57 24.92
N VAL A 243 -0.58 1.57 25.76
CA VAL A 243 -0.52 0.14 25.34
C VAL A 243 -1.92 -0.45 25.26
N LEU A 244 -2.32 -0.90 24.09
CA LEU A 244 -3.52 -1.69 23.86
C LEU A 244 -3.22 -3.16 24.23
N ARG A 245 -3.51 -3.54 25.47
CA ARG A 245 -3.11 -4.84 26.01
C ARG A 245 -3.84 -6.00 25.33
N GLY A 246 -3.10 -6.93 24.75
CA GLY A 246 -3.64 -8.13 24.09
C GLY A 246 -4.19 -7.85 22.69
N GLU A 247 -3.91 -6.69 22.12
CA GLU A 247 -4.30 -6.31 20.77
C GLU A 247 -3.04 -6.11 19.88
N THR A 248 -3.19 -6.34 18.58
CA THR A 248 -2.16 -6.16 17.58
C THR A 248 -2.57 -5.11 16.55
N ILE A 249 -1.60 -4.41 15.98
CA ILE A 249 -1.82 -3.41 14.93
C ILE A 249 -0.98 -3.81 13.72
N ALA A 250 -1.63 -3.97 12.56
CA ALA A 250 -0.96 -4.39 11.32
C ALA A 250 -0.91 -3.27 10.26
N ASN A 251 -1.74 -2.23 10.41
CA ASN A 251 -1.96 -1.22 9.40
C ASN A 251 -1.48 0.17 9.82
N SER A 252 -1.45 1.09 8.86
CA SER A 252 -1.15 2.50 9.12
C SER A 252 -2.26 3.17 9.95
N ILE A 253 -2.02 4.41 10.30
CA ILE A 253 -2.94 5.28 11.03
C ILE A 253 -3.42 6.40 10.12
N ALA A 254 -4.53 7.05 10.47
CA ALA A 254 -4.99 8.28 9.84
C ALA A 254 -5.02 9.42 10.87
N VAL A 255 -4.81 10.65 10.42
CA VAL A 255 -4.78 11.82 11.29
C VAL A 255 -5.61 12.94 10.70
N ASP A 256 -6.29 13.72 11.56
CA ASP A 256 -7.14 14.81 11.12
C ASP A 256 -6.78 16.17 11.75
N GLU A 257 -7.29 17.24 11.15
CA GLU A 257 -7.03 18.63 11.54
C GLU A 257 -7.59 18.99 12.91
N SER A 258 -8.44 18.16 13.52
CA SER A 258 -8.92 18.33 14.90
C SER A 258 -7.97 17.74 15.94
N GLY A 259 -6.85 17.16 15.51
CA GLY A 259 -5.87 16.47 16.33
C GLY A 259 -6.25 15.01 16.65
N GLY A 260 -7.26 14.47 15.97
CA GLY A 260 -7.63 13.06 16.10
C GLY A 260 -6.66 12.15 15.36
N VAL A 261 -6.23 11.07 16.03
CA VAL A 261 -5.41 9.99 15.46
C VAL A 261 -6.22 8.70 15.52
N PHE A 262 -6.43 8.11 14.35
CA PHE A 262 -7.29 6.95 14.20
C PHE A 262 -6.44 5.70 13.99
N VAL A 263 -6.66 4.71 14.85
CA VAL A 263 -5.89 3.46 14.90
C VAL A 263 -6.85 2.28 14.86
N VAL A 264 -6.59 1.34 13.98
CA VAL A 264 -7.29 0.05 13.95
C VAL A 264 -6.39 -1.02 14.54
N SER A 265 -6.88 -1.70 15.57
CA SER A 265 -6.29 -2.95 16.06
C SER A 265 -7.06 -4.15 15.53
N ASP A 266 -6.57 -5.35 15.79
CA ASP A 266 -7.31 -6.58 15.50
C ASP A 266 -8.61 -6.75 16.32
N HIS A 267 -8.97 -5.79 17.20
CA HIS A 267 -10.15 -5.81 18.05
C HIS A 267 -11.09 -4.62 17.90
N ALA A 268 -10.56 -3.44 17.59
CA ALA A 268 -11.37 -2.22 17.58
C ALA A 268 -10.75 -1.10 16.74
N LEU A 269 -11.59 -0.17 16.34
CA LEU A 269 -11.18 1.14 15.85
C LEU A 269 -11.13 2.11 17.04
N TYR A 270 -10.09 2.91 17.10
CA TYR A 270 -9.83 3.89 18.15
C TYR A 270 -9.68 5.28 17.56
N ARG A 271 -10.14 6.28 18.30
CA ARG A 271 -9.63 7.63 18.22
C ARG A 271 -8.73 7.89 19.43
N PHE A 272 -7.55 8.36 19.16
CA PHE A 272 -6.63 8.93 20.14
C PHE A 272 -6.56 10.44 19.98
N ASP A 273 -6.34 11.13 21.08
CA ASP A 273 -5.94 12.53 21.13
C ASP A 273 -4.76 12.64 22.11
N ALA A 274 -3.88 13.62 21.91
CA ALA A 274 -2.88 13.99 22.90
C ALA A 274 -3.07 15.46 23.28
N PRO A 275 -3.25 15.78 24.58
CA PRO A 275 -3.13 17.15 25.04
C PRO A 275 -1.71 17.67 24.72
N ALA A 276 -1.55 18.95 24.50
CA ALA A 276 -0.25 19.55 24.15
C ALA A 276 0.87 19.06 25.10
N GLY A 277 1.88 18.39 24.55
CA GLY A 277 2.98 17.78 25.30
C GLY A 277 2.61 16.55 26.13
N GLY A 278 1.42 15.95 25.89
CA GLY A 278 0.87 14.89 26.70
C GLY A 278 0.92 13.50 26.10
N ARG A 279 0.51 12.54 26.93
CA ARG A 279 0.37 11.13 26.60
C ARG A 279 -0.77 10.90 25.63
N PRO A 280 -0.69 9.90 24.70
CA PRO A 280 -1.83 9.41 23.95
C PRO A 280 -2.96 8.96 24.88
N VAL A 281 -4.16 9.47 24.66
CA VAL A 281 -5.38 9.14 25.42
C VAL A 281 -6.41 8.60 24.46
N VAL A 282 -7.01 7.46 24.79
CA VAL A 282 -8.16 6.94 24.06
C VAL A 282 -9.35 7.84 24.29
N THR A 283 -9.77 8.59 23.29
CA THR A 283 -10.97 9.42 23.31
C THR A 283 -12.21 8.55 23.19
N TRP A 284 -12.18 7.59 22.27
CA TRP A 284 -13.21 6.57 22.15
C TRP A 284 -12.67 5.26 21.51
N ARG A 285 -13.44 4.21 21.70
CA ARG A 285 -13.18 2.87 21.17
C ARG A 285 -14.46 2.28 20.57
N ALA A 286 -14.39 1.75 19.36
CA ALA A 286 -15.48 1.05 18.70
C ALA A 286 -15.05 -0.38 18.36
N ALA A 287 -15.57 -1.36 19.09
CA ALA A 287 -15.38 -2.76 18.71
C ALA A 287 -16.12 -3.07 17.41
N TYR A 288 -15.54 -3.94 16.60
CA TYR A 288 -16.14 -4.44 15.36
C TYR A 288 -16.17 -5.98 15.35
N ASP A 289 -16.91 -6.55 14.41
CA ASP A 289 -17.00 -8.00 14.27
C ASP A 289 -15.72 -8.55 13.62
N ARG A 290 -14.98 -9.37 14.38
CA ARG A 290 -13.72 -10.00 13.96
C ARG A 290 -13.92 -11.31 13.21
N GLY A 291 -15.19 -11.73 13.02
CA GLY A 291 -15.51 -13.04 12.46
C GLY A 291 -15.06 -14.23 13.33
N SER A 292 -15.41 -15.41 12.86
CA SER A 292 -15.10 -16.65 13.58
C SER A 292 -13.70 -17.21 13.29
N ARG A 293 -13.07 -16.76 12.20
CA ARG A 293 -11.79 -17.33 11.70
C ARG A 293 -10.94 -16.28 10.99
N HIS A 294 -9.68 -16.63 10.80
CA HIS A 294 -8.80 -16.02 9.80
C HIS A 294 -9.25 -16.47 8.42
N LYS A 295 -9.60 -15.52 7.54
CA LYS A 295 -10.09 -15.83 6.21
C LYS A 295 -8.92 -15.88 5.20
N PRO A 296 -9.02 -16.69 4.12
CA PRO A 296 -8.02 -16.65 3.05
C PRO A 296 -7.90 -15.26 2.46
N GLY A 297 -6.69 -14.73 2.36
CA GLY A 297 -6.41 -13.36 1.90
C GLY A 297 -6.18 -12.37 3.03
N GLN A 298 -6.30 -12.76 4.28
CA GLN A 298 -6.02 -11.89 5.43
C GLN A 298 -4.63 -12.13 6.02
N LEU A 299 -4.00 -11.08 6.52
CA LEU A 299 -2.76 -11.14 7.29
C LEU A 299 -3.03 -11.33 8.78
N SER A 300 -4.19 -10.89 9.26
CA SER A 300 -4.63 -11.03 10.66
C SER A 300 -6.11 -11.35 10.74
N ARG A 301 -6.58 -11.81 11.92
CA ARG A 301 -8.01 -11.98 12.20
C ARG A 301 -8.59 -10.67 12.71
N GLY A 302 -8.95 -9.76 11.83
CA GLY A 302 -9.49 -8.46 12.18
C GLY A 302 -9.81 -7.64 10.94
N SER A 303 -9.86 -6.33 11.09
CA SER A 303 -9.90 -5.40 9.97
C SER A 303 -8.52 -5.36 9.32
N GLY A 304 -8.45 -5.57 8.01
CA GLY A 304 -7.22 -5.43 7.22
C GLY A 304 -6.99 -4.00 6.72
N THR A 305 -7.87 -3.06 7.09
CA THR A 305 -7.83 -1.70 6.52
C THR A 305 -7.06 -0.72 7.39
N THR A 306 -6.24 0.15 6.79
CA THR A 306 -5.90 1.44 7.37
C THR A 306 -7.19 2.26 7.51
N PRO A 307 -7.45 2.98 8.63
CA PRO A 307 -8.62 3.85 8.72
C PRO A 307 -8.63 4.90 7.61
N THR A 308 -9.76 5.05 6.92
CA THR A 308 -9.94 6.05 5.86
C THR A 308 -10.87 7.14 6.35
N LEU A 309 -10.44 8.41 6.28
CA LEU A 309 -11.24 9.55 6.72
C LEU A 309 -12.01 10.15 5.55
N ILE A 310 -13.27 10.55 5.81
CA ILE A 310 -14.14 11.19 4.81
C ILE A 310 -14.83 12.41 5.42
N GLY A 311 -14.91 13.48 4.60
CA GLY A 311 -15.41 14.78 5.02
C GLY A 311 -14.47 15.50 5.99
N PRO A 312 -14.46 16.85 6.00
CA PRO A 312 -13.63 17.62 6.91
C PRO A 312 -14.15 17.52 8.36
N ALA A 313 -13.26 17.63 9.35
CA ALA A 313 -13.64 17.62 10.77
C ALA A 313 -14.59 18.79 11.13
N SER A 314 -14.55 19.89 10.40
CA SER A 314 -15.48 21.03 10.50
C SER A 314 -16.84 20.78 9.84
N GLY A 315 -16.99 19.68 9.11
CA GLY A 315 -18.22 19.31 8.41
C GLY A 315 -19.30 18.74 9.33
N PRO A 316 -20.46 18.38 8.76
CA PRO A 316 -21.54 17.73 9.52
C PRO A 316 -21.04 16.49 10.27
N GLY A 317 -21.37 16.39 11.56
CA GLY A 317 -20.94 15.27 12.41
C GLY A 317 -19.46 15.25 12.77
N GLY A 318 -18.67 16.27 12.39
CA GLY A 318 -17.22 16.30 12.62
C GLY A 318 -16.43 15.39 11.69
N GLY A 319 -16.98 15.07 10.53
CA GLY A 319 -16.44 14.10 9.58
C GLY A 319 -16.62 12.65 10.04
N TYR A 320 -16.15 11.71 9.23
CA TYR A 320 -16.35 10.28 9.45
C TYR A 320 -15.05 9.50 9.23
N VAL A 321 -15.00 8.31 9.84
CA VAL A 321 -13.93 7.33 9.64
C VAL A 321 -14.56 6.01 9.21
N ALA A 322 -13.95 5.37 8.23
CA ALA A 322 -14.40 4.10 7.70
C ALA A 322 -13.31 3.02 7.78
N ILE A 323 -13.73 1.80 8.03
CA ILE A 323 -12.94 0.57 7.99
C ILE A 323 -13.79 -0.57 7.41
N THR A 324 -13.19 -1.69 7.08
CA THR A 324 -13.92 -2.96 6.93
C THR A 324 -13.87 -3.76 8.23
N ASP A 325 -14.88 -4.62 8.46
CA ASP A 325 -14.83 -5.65 9.49
C ASP A 325 -14.47 -7.01 8.91
N ASN A 326 -14.44 -8.05 9.76
CA ASN A 326 -14.24 -9.42 9.34
C ASN A 326 -15.48 -10.29 9.55
N ALA A 327 -16.68 -9.70 9.57
CA ALA A 327 -17.93 -10.38 9.90
C ALA A 327 -18.21 -11.62 9.04
N ASP A 328 -18.89 -12.59 9.65
CA ASP A 328 -19.49 -13.72 8.96
C ASP A 328 -21.00 -13.50 8.81
N PRO A 329 -21.63 -13.96 7.72
CA PRO A 329 -21.05 -14.60 6.54
C PRO A 329 -20.45 -13.60 5.51
N ARG A 330 -20.56 -12.30 5.73
CA ARG A 330 -20.06 -11.23 4.85
C ARG A 330 -19.34 -10.18 5.65
N MET A 331 -18.20 -9.72 5.15
CA MET A 331 -17.57 -8.52 5.63
C MET A 331 -18.46 -7.30 5.33
N LYS A 332 -18.28 -6.25 6.13
CA LYS A 332 -19.02 -4.99 6.00
C LYS A 332 -18.05 -3.82 5.94
N VAL A 333 -18.42 -2.79 5.21
CA VAL A 333 -17.88 -1.45 5.37
C VAL A 333 -18.59 -0.81 6.54
N LEU A 334 -17.84 -0.33 7.52
CA LEU A 334 -18.32 0.35 8.72
C LEU A 334 -17.97 1.83 8.65
N VAL A 335 -18.94 2.71 8.88
CA VAL A 335 -18.74 4.15 8.90
C VAL A 335 -19.14 4.71 10.26
N MET A 336 -18.23 5.45 10.89
CA MET A 336 -18.42 6.03 12.23
C MET A 336 -18.14 7.52 12.22
N ALA A 337 -18.87 8.27 13.05
CA ALA A 337 -18.56 9.66 13.32
C ALA A 337 -17.21 9.74 14.03
N ARG A 338 -16.28 10.58 13.52
CA ARG A 338 -14.92 10.66 14.03
C ARG A 338 -14.70 11.72 15.11
N GLY A 339 -15.73 12.52 15.41
CA GLY A 339 -15.66 13.58 16.41
C GLY A 339 -15.37 13.06 17.84
N LYS A 340 -15.04 13.99 18.77
CA LYS A 340 -14.69 13.65 20.17
C LYS A 340 -15.85 13.10 20.99
N ALA A 341 -17.09 13.33 20.57
CA ALA A 341 -18.29 12.95 21.32
C ALA A 341 -18.53 11.44 21.40
N GLY A 342 -17.75 10.65 20.68
CA GLY A 342 -17.80 9.19 20.76
C GLY A 342 -17.98 8.50 19.41
N PRO A 343 -17.79 7.18 19.36
CA PRO A 343 -17.85 6.41 18.13
C PRO A 343 -19.30 6.12 17.76
N GLU A 344 -20.05 7.13 17.32
CA GLU A 344 -21.39 6.88 16.83
C GLU A 344 -21.31 6.17 15.48
N LYS A 345 -21.82 4.93 15.41
CA LYS A 345 -21.94 4.20 14.14
C LYS A 345 -22.98 4.90 13.27
N VAL A 346 -22.54 5.40 12.12
CA VAL A 346 -23.38 6.06 11.14
C VAL A 346 -24.15 5.05 10.34
N CYS A 347 -23.42 4.07 9.76
CA CYS A 347 -24.02 3.00 8.99
C CYS A 347 -23.04 1.83 8.81
N GLU A 348 -23.55 0.72 8.30
CA GLU A 348 -22.76 -0.43 7.87
C GLU A 348 -23.36 -1.01 6.58
N GLN A 349 -22.50 -1.45 5.66
CA GLN A 349 -22.90 -2.03 4.39
C GLN A 349 -22.20 -3.36 4.17
N PRO A 350 -22.93 -4.50 4.17
CA PRO A 350 -22.38 -5.78 3.77
C PRO A 350 -21.99 -5.76 2.29
N VAL A 351 -20.82 -6.32 1.97
CA VAL A 351 -20.28 -6.40 0.61
C VAL A 351 -19.90 -7.82 0.24
N PHE A 352 -19.91 -8.11 -1.06
CA PHE A 352 -19.54 -9.36 -1.71
C PHE A 352 -20.40 -10.58 -1.34
N ALA A 353 -19.98 -11.77 -1.76
CA ALA A 353 -20.74 -13.01 -1.57
C ALA A 353 -20.57 -13.58 -0.15
N PRO A 354 -21.62 -14.22 0.43
CA PRO A 354 -21.50 -14.88 1.71
C PRO A 354 -20.41 -15.94 1.72
N GLY A 355 -19.55 -15.94 2.76
CA GLY A 355 -18.45 -16.89 2.93
C GLY A 355 -17.25 -16.66 2.01
N LYS A 356 -17.27 -15.64 1.16
CA LYS A 356 -16.28 -15.31 0.13
C LYS A 356 -15.91 -13.82 0.12
N SER A 357 -15.73 -13.24 1.29
CA SER A 357 -15.40 -11.84 1.44
C SER A 357 -14.32 -11.63 2.49
N ALA A 358 -13.24 -10.94 2.12
CA ALA A 358 -12.15 -10.51 2.97
C ALA A 358 -11.48 -9.29 2.35
N ASP A 359 -10.90 -8.44 3.19
CA ASP A 359 -10.18 -7.26 2.75
C ASP A 359 -8.95 -7.02 3.62
N GLU A 360 -7.82 -6.73 2.99
CA GLU A 360 -6.54 -6.36 3.60
C GLU A 360 -6.02 -5.03 3.05
N ASN A 361 -6.88 -4.30 2.36
CA ASN A 361 -6.54 -3.03 1.73
C ASN A 361 -7.38 -1.89 2.31
N SER A 362 -6.83 -0.67 2.27
CA SER A 362 -7.56 0.53 2.67
C SER A 362 -8.71 0.82 1.72
N LEU A 363 -9.75 1.45 2.24
CA LEU A 363 -10.86 1.94 1.42
C LEU A 363 -10.43 3.16 0.61
N VAL A 364 -10.82 3.23 -0.66
CA VAL A 364 -10.60 4.42 -1.48
C VAL A 364 -11.76 5.39 -1.29
N ALA A 365 -11.49 6.60 -0.80
CA ALA A 365 -12.51 7.62 -0.54
C ALA A 365 -12.68 8.58 -1.73
N VAL A 366 -13.87 8.66 -2.28
CA VAL A 366 -14.23 9.60 -3.36
C VAL A 366 -15.37 10.50 -2.89
N GLY A 367 -15.03 11.57 -2.20
CA GLY A 367 -16.02 12.43 -1.54
C GLY A 367 -16.74 11.69 -0.42
N GLY A 368 -18.04 11.42 -0.61
CA GLY A 368 -18.86 10.65 0.33
C GLY A 368 -18.94 9.16 0.01
N ASP A 369 -18.21 8.67 -0.97
CA ASP A 369 -18.27 7.28 -1.40
C ASP A 369 -16.98 6.55 -1.02
N LEU A 370 -17.12 5.25 -0.77
CA LEU A 370 -16.04 4.35 -0.40
C LEU A 370 -15.97 3.19 -1.40
N ILE A 371 -14.80 2.95 -1.98
CA ILE A 371 -14.58 1.78 -2.82
C ILE A 371 -13.82 0.76 -2.01
N VAL A 372 -14.25 -0.49 -2.07
CA VAL A 372 -13.72 -1.63 -1.34
C VAL A 372 -13.40 -2.76 -2.30
N GLU A 373 -12.36 -3.52 -2.00
CA GLU A 373 -11.86 -4.66 -2.77
C GLU A 373 -12.15 -5.98 -2.05
N ASN A 374 -12.14 -7.07 -2.82
CA ASN A 374 -12.25 -8.42 -2.28
C ASN A 374 -10.95 -9.18 -2.47
N ASN A 375 -10.19 -9.35 -1.40
CA ASN A 375 -8.94 -10.10 -1.41
C ASN A 375 -9.12 -11.58 -1.03
N TYR A 376 -10.36 -12.05 -0.84
CA TYR A 376 -10.64 -13.44 -0.41
C TYR A 376 -10.05 -14.46 -1.38
N GLY A 377 -9.26 -15.39 -0.85
CA GLY A 377 -8.59 -16.43 -1.63
C GLY A 377 -7.16 -16.07 -2.05
N TYR A 378 -6.70 -14.84 -1.87
CA TYR A 378 -5.28 -14.53 -2.01
C TYR A 378 -4.51 -15.20 -0.87
N VAL A 379 -3.67 -16.15 -1.20
CA VAL A 379 -2.91 -16.90 -0.20
C VAL A 379 -1.46 -16.47 -0.25
N VAL A 380 -1.02 -15.88 0.86
CA VAL A 380 0.39 -15.59 1.11
C VAL A 380 0.91 -16.65 2.07
N GLU A 381 1.19 -17.84 1.57
CA GLU A 381 2.02 -18.78 2.32
C GLU A 381 3.49 -18.45 2.06
N ASP A 382 4.34 -18.54 3.08
CA ASP A 382 5.79 -18.33 2.98
C ASP A 382 6.46 -19.15 1.87
N HIS A 383 5.79 -20.21 1.46
CA HIS A 383 6.20 -21.07 0.36
C HIS A 383 5.53 -20.74 -0.98
N ALA A 384 4.51 -19.88 -1.03
CA ALA A 384 3.78 -19.61 -2.28
C ALA A 384 4.59 -18.75 -3.24
N LEU A 385 5.35 -17.78 -2.76
CA LEU A 385 6.33 -17.03 -3.57
C LEU A 385 7.41 -17.98 -4.09
N VAL A 386 7.96 -18.86 -3.24
CA VAL A 386 8.96 -19.85 -3.64
C VAL A 386 8.34 -20.92 -4.53
N LYS A 387 7.13 -21.42 -4.22
CA LYS A 387 6.40 -22.36 -5.10
C LYS A 387 5.97 -21.71 -6.41
N GLY A 388 5.58 -20.42 -6.41
CA GLY A 388 5.28 -19.64 -7.61
C GLY A 388 6.52 -19.48 -8.50
N MET A 389 7.67 -19.17 -7.90
CA MET A 389 8.97 -19.16 -8.61
C MET A 389 9.36 -20.54 -9.15
N LEU A 390 8.92 -21.63 -8.51
CA LEU A 390 9.17 -23.01 -8.90
C LEU A 390 8.02 -23.66 -9.70
N GLY A 391 7.00 -22.87 -10.14
CA GLY A 391 5.86 -23.35 -10.91
C GLY A 391 4.66 -23.81 -10.07
N GLY A 392 4.58 -23.39 -8.79
CA GLY A 392 3.38 -23.57 -7.96
C GLY A 392 2.22 -22.70 -8.47
N ARG A 393 1.00 -23.25 -8.44
CA ARG A 393 -0.20 -22.54 -8.87
C ARG A 393 -0.64 -21.56 -7.76
N GLN A 394 -0.82 -20.28 -8.12
CA GLN A 394 -1.46 -19.32 -7.21
C GLN A 394 -2.94 -19.70 -7.06
N VAL A 395 -3.50 -19.59 -5.85
CA VAL A 395 -4.92 -19.81 -5.62
C VAL A 395 -5.69 -18.65 -6.25
N ASP A 396 -6.76 -18.95 -6.98
CA ASP A 396 -7.58 -17.94 -7.62
C ASP A 396 -8.31 -17.10 -6.55
N THR A 397 -8.05 -15.79 -6.53
CA THR A 397 -8.76 -14.84 -5.68
C THR A 397 -10.21 -14.72 -6.13
N GLU A 398 -11.15 -14.59 -5.20
CA GLU A 398 -12.54 -14.28 -5.54
C GLU A 398 -12.63 -12.88 -6.16
N PRO A 399 -13.41 -12.67 -7.21
CA PRO A 399 -13.57 -11.35 -7.80
C PRO A 399 -14.41 -10.44 -6.89
N GLY A 400 -14.16 -9.14 -6.96
CA GLY A 400 -15.03 -8.17 -6.31
C GLY A 400 -14.41 -6.80 -6.13
N LEU A 401 -15.15 -5.81 -6.60
CA LEU A 401 -15.02 -4.40 -6.27
C LEU A 401 -16.41 -3.86 -5.97
N ALA A 402 -16.54 -2.97 -5.01
CA ALA A 402 -17.83 -2.38 -4.69
C ALA A 402 -17.66 -0.92 -4.30
N ARG A 403 -18.65 -0.09 -4.65
CA ARG A 403 -18.76 1.30 -4.20
C ARG A 403 -19.93 1.41 -3.25
N VAL A 404 -19.65 1.92 -2.07
CA VAL A 404 -20.61 2.19 -1.02
C VAL A 404 -20.80 3.69 -0.91
N HIS A 405 -22.02 4.16 -1.13
CA HIS A 405 -22.42 5.54 -0.92
C HIS A 405 -22.79 5.77 0.55
N VAL A 406 -22.31 6.86 1.13
CA VAL A 406 -22.64 7.29 2.50
C VAL A 406 -23.50 8.54 2.43
N ASP A 407 -24.77 8.40 2.77
CA ASP A 407 -25.67 9.55 2.97
C ASP A 407 -25.52 10.08 4.40
N TYR A 408 -24.85 11.21 4.53
CA TYR A 408 -24.57 11.83 5.83
C TYR A 408 -25.83 12.43 6.48
N THR A 409 -26.83 12.80 5.68
CA THR A 409 -28.09 13.39 6.17
C THR A 409 -29.02 12.31 6.69
N ALA A 410 -29.24 11.28 5.88
CA ALA A 410 -30.07 10.14 6.26
C ALA A 410 -29.34 9.18 7.22
N ARG A 411 -28.00 9.27 7.35
CA ARG A 411 -27.15 8.40 8.14
C ARG A 411 -27.28 6.93 7.71
N THR A 412 -27.24 6.72 6.40
CA THR A 412 -27.38 5.40 5.79
C THR A 412 -26.21 5.12 4.84
N CYS A 413 -25.91 3.84 4.66
CA CYS A 413 -25.03 3.36 3.60
C CYS A 413 -25.86 2.59 2.58
N SER A 414 -25.50 2.70 1.32
CA SER A 414 -26.07 1.90 0.25
C SER A 414 -25.01 1.43 -0.73
N LEU A 415 -25.24 0.27 -1.32
CA LEU A 415 -24.38 -0.24 -2.39
C LEU A 415 -24.75 0.48 -3.69
N ASP A 416 -23.83 1.32 -4.19
CA ASP A 416 -24.02 2.09 -5.42
C ASP A 416 -23.78 1.18 -6.64
N TRP A 417 -22.65 0.47 -6.66
CA TRP A 417 -22.37 -0.57 -7.64
C TRP A 417 -21.48 -1.68 -7.01
N SER A 418 -21.57 -2.86 -7.60
CA SER A 418 -20.68 -3.99 -7.30
C SER A 418 -20.29 -4.65 -8.61
N ASP A 419 -19.00 -4.83 -8.79
CA ASP A 419 -18.42 -5.58 -9.89
C ASP A 419 -17.90 -6.93 -9.39
N SER A 420 -18.31 -8.00 -10.03
CA SER A 420 -17.86 -9.37 -9.76
C SER A 420 -16.98 -9.94 -10.88
N GLY A 421 -16.52 -9.10 -11.80
CA GLY A 421 -15.68 -9.50 -12.93
C GLY A 421 -14.18 -9.31 -12.68
N GLU A 422 -13.81 -8.39 -11.79
CA GLU A 422 -12.40 -8.08 -11.54
C GLU A 422 -11.86 -8.85 -10.34
N ARG A 423 -10.68 -9.47 -10.53
CA ARG A 423 -9.92 -10.12 -9.46
C ARG A 423 -8.78 -9.23 -9.03
N VAL A 424 -8.88 -8.72 -7.83
CA VAL A 424 -7.92 -7.80 -7.20
C VAL A 424 -7.28 -8.51 -6.02
N PRO A 425 -6.16 -9.23 -6.22
CA PRO A 425 -5.62 -10.10 -5.16
C PRO A 425 -5.19 -9.36 -3.91
N SER A 426 -4.48 -8.24 -4.06
CA SER A 426 -3.81 -7.62 -2.91
C SER A 426 -3.42 -6.14 -3.12
N VAL A 427 -3.84 -5.48 -4.19
CA VAL A 427 -3.43 -4.08 -4.44
C VAL A 427 -4.33 -3.10 -3.70
N VAL A 428 -3.76 -2.04 -3.16
CA VAL A 428 -4.54 -0.85 -2.78
C VAL A 428 -4.79 -0.04 -4.04
N SER A 429 -6.05 0.00 -4.50
CA SER A 429 -6.44 0.75 -5.69
C SER A 429 -6.40 2.25 -5.46
N LYS A 430 -6.33 3.03 -6.55
CA LYS A 430 -6.30 4.50 -6.50
C LYS A 430 -7.29 5.11 -7.48
N VAL A 431 -7.83 6.26 -7.11
CA VAL A 431 -8.68 7.06 -7.99
C VAL A 431 -7.96 8.33 -8.43
N SER A 432 -8.04 8.64 -9.72
CA SER A 432 -7.73 9.97 -10.24
C SER A 432 -9.02 10.77 -10.42
N LEU A 433 -9.15 11.86 -9.70
CA LEU A 433 -10.28 12.78 -9.85
C LEU A 433 -10.25 13.46 -11.21
N ALA A 434 -9.06 13.75 -11.74
CA ALA A 434 -8.91 14.39 -13.05
C ALA A 434 -9.41 13.51 -14.20
N THR A 435 -9.23 12.20 -14.13
CA THR A 435 -9.68 11.28 -15.19
C THR A 435 -11.04 10.66 -14.91
N GLY A 436 -11.43 10.55 -13.63
CA GLY A 436 -12.62 9.82 -13.17
C GLY A 436 -12.46 8.30 -13.28
N LEU A 437 -11.22 7.83 -13.23
CA LEU A 437 -10.89 6.41 -13.30
C LEU A 437 -10.36 5.89 -11.96
N LEU A 438 -10.78 4.68 -11.63
CA LEU A 438 -10.21 3.83 -10.60
C LEU A 438 -9.16 2.93 -11.25
N TYR A 439 -7.95 2.92 -10.71
CA TYR A 439 -6.86 2.06 -11.16
C TYR A 439 -6.61 0.96 -10.15
N THR A 440 -6.63 -0.26 -10.62
CA THR A 440 -6.39 -1.46 -9.83
C THR A 440 -5.43 -2.40 -10.52
N PHE A 441 -4.87 -3.36 -9.78
CA PHE A 441 -3.93 -4.34 -10.34
C PHE A 441 -4.58 -5.72 -10.28
N THR A 442 -4.90 -6.28 -11.45
CA THR A 442 -5.72 -7.48 -11.57
C THR A 442 -4.92 -8.70 -12.00
N HIS A 443 -5.36 -9.87 -11.52
CA HIS A 443 -4.78 -11.16 -11.83
C HIS A 443 -5.87 -12.12 -12.33
N PRO A 444 -6.17 -12.14 -13.64
CA PRO A 444 -7.19 -13.02 -14.21
C PRO A 444 -6.82 -14.50 -14.09
N THR A 445 -7.82 -15.35 -13.96
CA THR A 445 -7.62 -16.81 -14.02
C THR A 445 -7.18 -17.27 -15.41
N ALA A 446 -6.64 -18.49 -15.47
CA ALA A 446 -6.27 -19.10 -16.75
C ALA A 446 -7.45 -19.22 -17.73
N ASP A 447 -8.67 -19.44 -17.22
CA ASP A 447 -9.88 -19.53 -18.04
C ASP A 447 -10.33 -18.17 -18.56
N GLU A 448 -10.25 -17.13 -17.74
CA GLU A 448 -10.51 -15.75 -18.14
C GLU A 448 -9.53 -15.29 -19.22
N LEU A 449 -8.24 -15.60 -19.07
CA LEU A 449 -7.22 -15.29 -20.09
C LEU A 449 -7.48 -16.01 -21.41
N ARG A 450 -7.86 -17.31 -21.38
CA ARG A 450 -8.24 -18.06 -22.58
C ARG A 450 -9.46 -17.44 -23.27
N SER A 451 -10.46 -17.08 -22.50
CA SER A 451 -11.69 -16.43 -22.99
C SER A 451 -11.43 -15.05 -23.59
N ALA A 452 -10.44 -14.32 -23.08
CA ALA A 452 -10.01 -13.02 -23.59
C ALA A 452 -9.13 -13.12 -24.87
N GLY A 453 -8.90 -14.31 -25.40
CA GLY A 453 -8.14 -14.52 -26.63
C GLY A 453 -6.67 -14.94 -26.44
N GLY A 454 -6.30 -15.35 -25.24
CA GLY A 454 -5.00 -15.99 -24.99
C GLY A 454 -4.90 -17.30 -25.77
N LYS A 455 -3.95 -17.40 -26.70
CA LYS A 455 -3.81 -18.55 -27.61
C LYS A 455 -2.67 -19.48 -27.17
N GLY A 456 -2.91 -20.79 -27.29
CA GLY A 456 -1.87 -21.79 -27.53
C GLY A 456 -1.09 -22.32 -26.33
N ALA A 457 -1.34 -21.91 -25.10
CA ALA A 457 -0.63 -22.48 -23.96
C ALA A 457 -1.47 -23.55 -23.26
N THR A 458 -0.93 -24.75 -23.09
CA THR A 458 -1.50 -25.80 -22.24
C THR A 458 -1.56 -25.38 -20.77
N ALA A 459 -0.64 -24.47 -20.35
CA ALA A 459 -0.67 -23.79 -19.06
C ALA A 459 -0.52 -22.27 -19.29
N MET A 460 -1.50 -21.48 -18.84
CA MET A 460 -1.40 -20.02 -18.89
C MET A 460 -0.43 -19.55 -17.80
N PRO A 461 0.42 -18.54 -18.11
CA PRO A 461 1.29 -17.93 -17.10
C PRO A 461 0.47 -17.06 -16.15
N ASP A 462 0.99 -16.80 -14.95
CA ASP A 462 0.48 -15.74 -14.08
C ASP A 462 0.59 -14.41 -14.82
N ALA A 463 -0.53 -13.73 -15.01
CA ALA A 463 -0.59 -12.49 -15.78
C ALA A 463 -1.12 -11.34 -14.94
N TRP A 464 -0.38 -10.25 -14.91
CA TRP A 464 -0.67 -9.09 -14.09
C TRP A 464 -1.00 -7.89 -14.96
N TYR A 465 -2.15 -7.29 -14.71
CA TYR A 465 -2.67 -6.18 -15.51
C TYR A 465 -2.91 -4.95 -14.64
N LEU A 466 -2.56 -3.77 -15.14
CA LEU A 466 -3.15 -2.53 -14.66
C LEU A 466 -4.51 -2.39 -15.35
N THR A 467 -5.55 -2.32 -14.54
CA THR A 467 -6.94 -2.23 -15.02
C THR A 467 -7.55 -0.91 -14.56
N ALA A 468 -8.17 -0.19 -15.48
CA ALA A 468 -8.92 1.03 -15.18
C ALA A 468 -10.42 0.80 -15.31
N LEU A 469 -11.16 1.28 -14.30
CA LEU A 469 -12.62 1.26 -14.28
C LEU A 469 -13.15 2.69 -14.20
N ASP A 470 -14.30 2.96 -14.83
CA ASP A 470 -15.02 4.21 -14.59
C ASP A 470 -15.53 4.21 -13.15
N VAL A 471 -15.08 5.17 -12.35
CA VAL A 471 -15.37 5.24 -10.92
C VAL A 471 -16.85 5.36 -10.59
N ARG A 472 -17.66 5.91 -11.52
CA ARG A 472 -19.10 6.11 -11.34
C ARG A 472 -19.90 4.82 -11.54
N THR A 473 -19.39 3.90 -12.37
CA THR A 473 -20.15 2.72 -12.81
C THR A 473 -19.51 1.39 -12.41
N GLY A 474 -18.26 1.40 -11.97
CA GLY A 474 -17.47 0.20 -11.70
C GLY A 474 -17.12 -0.60 -12.96
N LYS A 475 -17.44 -0.13 -14.15
CA LYS A 475 -17.21 -0.87 -15.40
C LYS A 475 -15.77 -0.70 -15.87
N ARG A 476 -15.15 -1.83 -16.26
CA ARG A 476 -13.83 -1.83 -16.88
C ARG A 476 -13.83 -0.96 -18.15
N VAL A 477 -12.86 -0.09 -18.25
CA VAL A 477 -12.60 0.74 -19.42
C VAL A 477 -11.52 0.14 -20.28
N TRP A 478 -10.41 -0.24 -19.63
CA TRP A 478 -9.29 -0.92 -20.27
C TRP A 478 -8.47 -1.72 -19.25
N SER A 479 -7.71 -2.69 -19.77
CA SER A 479 -6.68 -3.42 -19.04
C SER A 479 -5.41 -3.49 -19.86
N ARG A 480 -4.26 -3.25 -19.25
CA ARG A 480 -2.92 -3.31 -19.86
C ARG A 480 -2.08 -4.39 -19.18
N LEU A 481 -1.61 -5.36 -19.95
CA LEU A 481 -0.65 -6.35 -19.46
C LEU A 481 0.62 -5.63 -18.99
N VAL A 482 0.97 -5.80 -17.72
CA VAL A 482 2.17 -5.22 -17.10
C VAL A 482 3.32 -6.23 -17.17
N GLY A 483 3.01 -7.49 -16.94
CA GLY A 483 3.97 -8.57 -17.02
C GLY A 483 3.37 -9.91 -16.64
N SER A 484 4.20 -10.94 -16.67
CA SER A 484 3.79 -12.32 -16.36
C SER A 484 4.83 -13.01 -15.48
N GLY A 485 4.34 -13.86 -14.58
CA GLY A 485 5.14 -14.58 -13.62
C GLY A 485 5.20 -13.92 -12.24
N PRO A 486 5.74 -14.64 -11.23
CA PRO A 486 5.65 -14.28 -9.82
C PRO A 486 6.37 -12.98 -9.46
N LEU A 487 7.35 -12.55 -10.24
CA LEU A 487 8.06 -11.30 -10.00
C LEU A 487 7.22 -10.05 -10.28
N PHE A 488 6.08 -10.19 -10.97
CA PHE A 488 5.12 -9.11 -11.20
C PHE A 488 3.98 -9.07 -10.18
N ASN A 489 3.96 -9.98 -9.21
CA ASN A 489 3.02 -9.91 -8.09
C ASN A 489 3.31 -8.65 -7.25
N ASN A 490 2.30 -7.81 -7.04
CA ASN A 490 2.44 -6.57 -6.26
C ASN A 490 2.49 -6.79 -4.74
N HIS A 491 2.01 -7.91 -4.24
CA HIS A 491 2.08 -8.31 -2.84
C HIS A 491 1.77 -7.17 -1.86
N TYR A 492 0.52 -6.69 -1.88
CA TYR A 492 -0.02 -5.56 -1.10
C TYR A 492 0.56 -4.17 -1.41
N ALA A 493 1.52 -4.04 -2.33
CA ALA A 493 1.94 -2.72 -2.78
C ALA A 493 0.80 -2.03 -3.55
N PRO A 494 0.57 -0.73 -3.32
CA PRO A 494 -0.49 0.01 -3.99
C PRO A 494 -0.17 0.31 -5.47
N VAL A 495 -1.20 0.69 -6.21
CA VAL A 495 -1.02 1.60 -7.33
C VAL A 495 -0.67 2.98 -6.77
N THR A 496 0.21 3.72 -7.42
CA THR A 496 0.51 5.12 -7.08
C THR A 496 0.45 5.95 -8.36
N LEU A 497 -0.17 7.12 -8.31
CA LEU A 497 -0.27 8.01 -9.47
C LEU A 497 0.75 9.13 -9.34
N GLY A 498 1.61 9.27 -10.35
CA GLY A 498 2.59 10.33 -10.42
C GLY A 498 2.01 11.64 -10.96
N ARG A 499 2.67 12.76 -10.68
CA ARG A 499 2.31 14.08 -11.25
C ARG A 499 2.45 14.13 -12.77
N ASP A 500 3.23 13.21 -13.33
CA ASP A 500 3.41 12.99 -14.77
C ASP A 500 2.24 12.26 -15.43
N GLY A 501 1.23 11.86 -14.66
CA GLY A 501 0.08 11.08 -15.13
C GLY A 501 0.36 9.60 -15.33
N ALA A 502 1.53 9.11 -14.94
CA ALA A 502 1.83 7.69 -14.94
C ALA A 502 1.27 6.98 -13.70
N ALA A 503 1.01 5.69 -13.84
CA ALA A 503 0.77 4.78 -12.72
C ALA A 503 2.05 4.00 -12.41
N TYR A 504 2.34 3.82 -11.12
CA TYR A 504 3.47 3.06 -10.60
C TYR A 504 2.96 1.95 -9.70
N VAL A 505 3.56 0.78 -9.78
CA VAL A 505 3.21 -0.36 -8.91
C VAL A 505 4.50 -1.05 -8.45
N GLY A 506 4.67 -1.14 -7.14
CA GLY A 506 5.70 -2.01 -6.58
C GLY A 506 5.36 -3.47 -6.84
N VAL A 507 6.33 -4.26 -7.24
CA VAL A 507 6.18 -5.70 -7.46
C VAL A 507 7.36 -6.44 -6.85
N VAL A 508 7.24 -7.74 -6.64
CA VAL A 508 8.29 -8.57 -6.01
C VAL A 508 9.65 -8.38 -6.67
N GLY A 509 9.71 -8.19 -7.99
CA GLY A 509 10.95 -7.92 -8.71
C GLY A 509 11.47 -6.48 -8.62
N GLY A 510 10.65 -5.52 -8.19
CA GLY A 510 11.05 -4.12 -8.15
C GLY A 510 9.90 -3.14 -8.35
N LEU A 511 9.97 -2.35 -9.42
CA LEU A 511 8.97 -1.32 -9.71
C LEU A 511 8.58 -1.36 -11.20
N VAL A 512 7.31 -1.10 -11.46
CA VAL A 512 6.77 -0.93 -12.82
C VAL A 512 6.14 0.46 -12.98
N ARG A 513 6.25 1.03 -14.17
CA ARG A 513 5.64 2.29 -14.60
C ARG A 513 4.77 2.05 -15.81
N ILE A 514 3.57 2.58 -15.80
CA ILE A 514 2.60 2.50 -16.91
C ILE A 514 2.12 3.92 -17.21
N ALA A 515 2.29 4.38 -18.45
CA ALA A 515 1.93 5.73 -18.85
C ALA A 515 1.37 5.76 -20.27
N ASP A 516 0.55 6.76 -20.55
CA ASP A 516 0.20 7.12 -21.93
C ASP A 516 1.47 7.59 -22.68
N SER A 517 1.57 7.26 -23.99
CA SER A 517 2.71 7.64 -24.86
C SER A 517 2.45 8.99 -25.52
#